data_e5e45d74a2b1fd57530cf6173c7998cf
#
_entry.id   e5e45d74a2b1fd57530cf6173c7998cf
#
_cell.length_a   1.000
_cell.length_b   1.000
_cell.length_c   1.000
_cell.angle_alpha   90.00
_cell.angle_beta   90.00
_cell.angle_gamma   90.00
#
_symmetry.space_group_name_H-M   'P 1'
#
loop_
_entity.id
_entity.type
_entity.pdbx_description
1 polymer ?
#
loop_
_entity_poly.entity_id
_entity_poly.type
_entity_poly.pdbx_seq_one_letter_code
_entity_poly.pdbx_strand_id
1 'polypeptide(L)'
;MDRIFSIFIIISLFVYNSTFELTEDKIKVLNEMIQSQMKSARLNTVGFIITNKTSTIIQNVYTEKDKASNTTPFILGSVSKSFTALGILKLNINLNQTLDKFDLKEYIDENDAKDITISELLNHTSGLDRDRSKKIYEKGYYSYSNYGYGLLGKIIEKQSGEKFEEYMKNKIFGPLKMVNTNAKYNSDIIDSYDNFFGFKTKYTSLESEIGDGFVIPQGFISASIEDMGNYLRYYLDDSSEDYKNYISQMIQGNINLQYNKYYGMGLDIEKKNNQTIYHHDGLTNSFQCSLYIFPDIEIGIFIITNTIDMLCRKPTIDFMNNIINFITLDTYEEVDTIVFFVFHFFFDIIFFILIGIPITYLIVTIVRKFKKTEYMWFNGIKGKIIFAVDILALIIIPIFIIVFFYTFNWILIYAAKNLKDIQFVLFTIFSVSIFNFLIKLIYVFIYNKYFKIARKKKVENIDLDYIGMEDEKQDAD
;
A
#
# COMPACT_ATOMS: atom_id res chain seq x y z
N MET A 1 38.36 4.95 43.84
CA MET A 1 37.66 4.23 42.76
C MET A 1 36.44 3.48 43.25
N ASP A 2 36.44 2.90 44.43
CA ASP A 2 35.33 2.07 44.94
C ASP A 2 34.00 2.80 45.24
N ARG A 3 34.03 4.10 45.56
CA ARG A 3 32.78 4.87 45.78
C ARG A 3 32.04 5.27 44.49
N ILE A 4 32.76 5.40 43.39
CA ILE A 4 32.13 5.72 42.10
C ILE A 4 31.48 4.45 41.51
N PHE A 5 32.07 3.27 41.70
CA PHE A 5 31.51 1.99 41.29
C PHE A 5 30.24 1.63 42.08
N SER A 6 30.21 1.95 43.40
CA SER A 6 29.02 1.73 44.20
C SER A 6 27.82 2.62 43.83
N ILE A 7 28.10 3.86 43.40
CA ILE A 7 27.07 4.79 42.92
C ILE A 7 26.52 4.34 41.57
N PHE A 8 27.35 3.82 40.66
CA PHE A 8 26.89 3.27 39.37
C PHE A 8 26.07 2.00 39.54
N ILE A 9 26.41 1.13 40.49
CA ILE A 9 25.60 -0.08 40.80
C ILE A 9 24.25 0.29 41.44
N ILE A 10 24.24 1.32 42.32
CA ILE A 10 22.99 1.80 42.93
C ILE A 10 22.08 2.49 41.88
N ILE A 11 22.66 3.28 40.97
CA ILE A 11 21.88 3.89 39.87
C ILE A 11 21.40 2.84 38.89
N SER A 12 22.19 1.80 38.58
CA SER A 12 21.74 0.69 37.73
C SER A 12 20.68 -0.19 38.40
N LEU A 13 20.72 -0.36 39.73
CA LEU A 13 19.68 -1.08 40.49
C LEU A 13 18.39 -0.26 40.66
N PHE A 14 18.48 1.08 40.70
CA PHE A 14 17.30 1.96 40.74
C PHE A 14 16.57 2.07 39.39
N VAL A 15 17.28 1.91 38.27
CA VAL A 15 16.69 1.88 36.93
C VAL A 15 15.96 0.55 36.65
N TYR A 16 16.28 -0.53 37.38
CA TYR A 16 15.71 -1.88 37.16
C TYR A 16 14.39 -2.15 37.89
N ASN A 17 13.90 -1.24 38.72
CA ASN A 17 12.67 -1.42 39.51
C ASN A 17 11.66 -0.25 39.39
N SER A 18 11.79 0.62 38.43
CA SER A 18 10.70 1.58 38.16
C SER A 18 9.63 0.89 37.34
N THR A 19 8.54 0.52 38.03
CA THR A 19 7.28 0.24 37.32
C THR A 19 7.02 1.39 36.36
N PHE A 20 6.78 1.06 35.10
CA PHE A 20 6.43 2.08 34.10
C PHE A 20 5.16 2.79 34.55
N GLU A 21 5.22 4.09 34.76
CA GLU A 21 4.09 4.91 35.20
C GLU A 21 3.90 6.08 34.23
N LEU A 22 2.74 6.15 33.61
CA LEU A 22 2.29 7.31 32.85
C LEU A 22 1.54 8.24 33.81
N THR A 23 2.23 9.28 34.27
CA THR A 23 1.63 10.32 35.09
C THR A 23 0.56 11.11 34.34
N GLU A 24 -0.37 11.77 35.05
CA GLU A 24 -1.40 12.61 34.39
C GLU A 24 -0.79 13.69 33.49
N ASP A 25 0.33 14.29 33.91
CA ASP A 25 1.06 15.28 33.10
C ASP A 25 1.62 14.68 31.81
N LYS A 26 2.22 13.49 31.87
CA LYS A 26 2.68 12.78 30.67
C LYS A 26 1.53 12.40 29.72
N ILE A 27 0.40 11.97 30.29
CA ILE A 27 -0.81 11.68 29.49
C ILE A 27 -1.31 12.95 28.80
N LYS A 28 -1.29 14.09 29.46
CA LYS A 28 -1.68 15.38 28.87
C LYS A 28 -0.73 15.75 27.71
N VAL A 29 0.58 15.70 27.94
CA VAL A 29 1.59 15.99 26.90
C VAL A 29 1.43 15.04 25.70
N LEU A 30 1.22 13.74 25.94
CA LEU A 30 0.99 12.76 24.89
C LEU A 30 -0.23 13.10 24.04
N ASN A 31 -1.34 13.47 24.67
CA ASN A 31 -2.56 13.86 23.97
C ASN A 31 -2.36 15.12 23.11
N GLU A 32 -1.69 16.14 23.64
CA GLU A 32 -1.36 17.38 22.93
C GLU A 32 -0.43 17.10 21.72
N MET A 33 0.60 16.28 21.94
CA MET A 33 1.53 15.84 20.89
C MET A 33 0.79 15.10 19.76
N ILE A 34 -0.07 14.13 20.11
CA ILE A 34 -0.82 13.35 19.12
C ILE A 34 -1.69 14.28 18.27
N GLN A 35 -2.45 15.19 18.90
CA GLN A 35 -3.33 16.10 18.18
C GLN A 35 -2.56 17.08 17.27
N SER A 36 -1.42 17.61 17.74
CA SER A 36 -0.56 18.48 16.96
C SER A 36 0.05 17.75 15.78
N GLN A 37 0.69 16.61 16.02
CA GLN A 37 1.42 15.86 14.99
C GLN A 37 0.49 15.16 14.01
N MET A 38 -0.73 14.76 14.41
CA MET A 38 -1.77 14.26 13.52
C MET A 38 -2.07 15.25 12.39
N LYS A 39 -2.15 16.56 12.71
CA LYS A 39 -2.34 17.62 11.69
C LYS A 39 -1.11 17.75 10.79
N SER A 40 0.09 17.76 11.39
CA SER A 40 1.36 17.82 10.64
C SER A 40 1.53 16.65 9.70
N ALA A 41 1.20 15.43 10.14
CA ALA A 41 1.21 14.22 9.32
C ALA A 41 0.00 14.09 8.38
N ARG A 42 -0.95 15.06 8.41
CA ARG A 42 -2.16 15.12 7.56
C ARG A 42 -3.06 13.89 7.70
N LEU A 43 -3.12 13.30 8.88
CA LEU A 43 -3.97 12.15 9.19
C LEU A 43 -5.41 12.60 9.45
N ASN A 44 -6.40 11.79 9.03
CA ASN A 44 -7.80 12.11 9.25
C ASN A 44 -8.31 11.56 10.58
N THR A 45 -8.02 10.30 10.88
CA THR A 45 -8.36 9.64 12.14
C THR A 45 -7.16 8.88 12.67
N VAL A 46 -6.93 9.00 13.97
CA VAL A 46 -5.90 8.27 14.70
C VAL A 46 -6.54 7.63 15.93
N GLY A 47 -6.43 6.32 16.02
CA GLY A 47 -6.76 5.57 17.22
C GLY A 47 -5.50 5.07 17.90
N PHE A 48 -5.46 5.11 19.23
CA PHE A 48 -4.37 4.50 19.97
C PHE A 48 -4.81 3.98 21.33
N ILE A 49 -4.10 2.99 21.83
CA ILE A 49 -4.27 2.43 23.18
C ILE A 49 -2.92 2.06 23.76
N ILE A 50 -2.78 2.33 25.04
CA ILE A 50 -1.68 1.85 25.87
C ILE A 50 -2.31 1.06 27.02
N THR A 51 -1.80 -0.13 27.24
CA THR A 51 -2.28 -1.03 28.29
C THR A 51 -1.11 -1.63 29.05
N ASN A 52 -1.31 -1.95 30.30
CA ASN A 52 -0.47 -2.88 31.03
C ASN A 52 -1.13 -4.26 31.07
N LYS A 53 -0.55 -5.19 31.83
CA LYS A 53 -1.04 -6.57 31.95
C LYS A 53 -2.50 -6.66 32.44
N THR A 54 -2.98 -5.71 33.24
CA THR A 54 -4.26 -5.80 33.91
C THR A 54 -5.32 -4.81 33.47
N SER A 55 -4.91 -3.65 32.94
CA SER A 55 -5.81 -2.53 32.65
C SER A 55 -5.37 -1.69 31.47
N THR A 56 -6.32 -0.97 30.91
CA THR A 56 -6.04 0.10 29.93
C THR A 56 -5.53 1.32 30.71
N ILE A 57 -4.36 1.83 30.31
CA ILE A 57 -3.77 3.05 30.88
C ILE A 57 -4.39 4.27 30.21
N ILE A 58 -4.44 4.26 28.87
CA ILE A 58 -5.07 5.30 28.06
C ILE A 58 -5.54 4.72 26.74
N GLN A 59 -6.69 5.18 26.26
CA GLN A 59 -7.18 4.92 24.91
C GLN A 59 -7.95 6.11 24.40
N ASN A 60 -7.74 6.48 23.13
CA ASN A 60 -8.47 7.55 22.47
C ASN A 60 -8.53 7.34 20.94
N VAL A 61 -9.57 7.93 20.35
CA VAL A 61 -9.68 8.12 18.90
C VAL A 61 -9.84 9.58 18.60
N TYR A 62 -8.90 10.15 17.87
CA TYR A 62 -8.96 11.52 17.37
C TYR A 62 -9.35 11.51 15.90
N THR A 63 -10.25 12.40 15.52
CA THR A 63 -10.72 12.49 14.12
C THR A 63 -10.95 13.94 13.71
N GLU A 64 -10.66 14.26 12.44
CA GLU A 64 -10.96 15.56 11.85
C GLU A 64 -12.38 15.62 11.26
N LYS A 65 -12.82 14.54 10.60
CA LYS A 65 -14.04 14.53 9.78
C LYS A 65 -14.99 13.38 10.10
N ASP A 66 -14.47 12.24 10.52
CA ASP A 66 -15.26 11.04 10.73
C ASP A 66 -15.95 11.05 12.09
N LYS A 67 -16.95 10.20 12.24
CA LYS A 67 -17.48 9.82 13.54
C LYS A 67 -16.85 8.49 13.94
N ALA A 68 -15.90 8.53 14.85
CA ALA A 68 -15.21 7.34 15.32
C ALA A 68 -15.12 7.34 16.85
N SER A 69 -15.09 6.16 17.44
CA SER A 69 -14.97 5.92 18.88
C SER A 69 -14.00 4.77 19.14
N ASN A 70 -13.73 4.47 20.40
CA ASN A 70 -12.88 3.34 20.78
C ASN A 70 -13.43 1.98 20.33
N THR A 71 -14.70 1.90 19.97
CA THR A 71 -15.38 0.68 19.47
C THR A 71 -15.47 0.62 17.94
N THR A 72 -15.03 1.65 17.23
CA THR A 72 -15.05 1.69 15.76
C THR A 72 -13.97 0.76 15.18
N PRO A 73 -14.30 -0.17 14.24
CA PRO A 73 -13.32 -1.06 13.66
C PRO A 73 -12.44 -0.39 12.58
N PHE A 74 -11.16 -0.73 12.59
CA PHE A 74 -10.15 -0.36 11.59
C PHE A 74 -9.53 -1.62 10.99
N ILE A 75 -9.12 -1.60 9.72
CA ILE A 75 -8.36 -2.71 9.12
C ILE A 75 -6.93 -2.73 9.63
N LEU A 76 -6.52 -3.89 10.16
CA LEU A 76 -5.25 -4.05 10.87
C LEU A 76 -4.02 -4.24 9.97
N GLY A 77 -4.20 -4.34 8.64
CA GLY A 77 -3.08 -4.70 7.80
C GLY A 77 -2.40 -6.00 8.28
N SER A 78 -1.10 -6.07 8.16
CA SER A 78 -0.34 -7.29 8.47
C SER A 78 -0.34 -7.70 9.96
N VAL A 79 -0.81 -6.88 10.88
CA VAL A 79 -1.09 -7.31 12.26
C VAL A 79 -2.10 -8.47 12.28
N SER A 80 -2.97 -8.58 11.27
CA SER A 80 -3.87 -9.74 11.06
C SER A 80 -3.15 -11.09 11.07
N LYS A 81 -1.86 -11.13 10.68
CA LYS A 81 -1.08 -12.36 10.62
C LYS A 81 -0.88 -12.99 12.01
N SER A 82 -0.73 -12.19 13.05
CA SER A 82 -0.60 -12.72 14.40
C SER A 82 -1.87 -13.43 14.87
N PHE A 83 -3.04 -12.93 14.50
CA PHE A 83 -4.32 -13.60 14.75
C PHE A 83 -4.45 -14.91 13.99
N THR A 84 -4.05 -14.92 12.72
CA THR A 84 -4.07 -16.13 11.87
C THR A 84 -3.12 -17.19 12.40
N ALA A 85 -1.92 -16.80 12.83
CA ALA A 85 -0.95 -17.71 13.45
C ALA A 85 -1.52 -18.32 14.75
N LEU A 86 -2.13 -17.51 15.60
CA LEU A 86 -2.81 -18.00 16.80
C LEU A 86 -3.95 -18.96 16.44
N GLY A 87 -4.71 -18.68 15.38
CA GLY A 87 -5.75 -19.57 14.86
C GLY A 87 -5.21 -20.94 14.44
N ILE A 88 -4.09 -20.99 13.75
CA ILE A 88 -3.40 -22.25 13.38
C ILE A 88 -2.94 -23.01 14.62
N LEU A 89 -2.33 -22.34 15.60
CA LEU A 89 -1.86 -23.00 16.82
C LEU A 89 -3.00 -23.60 17.63
N LYS A 90 -4.14 -22.93 17.70
CA LYS A 90 -5.34 -23.43 18.38
C LYS A 90 -6.03 -24.62 17.69
N LEU A 91 -5.67 -24.94 16.46
CA LEU A 91 -6.08 -26.21 15.81
C LEU A 91 -5.36 -27.44 16.40
N ASN A 92 -4.25 -27.25 17.11
CA ASN A 92 -3.40 -28.30 17.66
C ASN A 92 -2.95 -29.35 16.62
N ILE A 93 -2.67 -28.89 15.40
CA ILE A 93 -2.17 -29.72 14.30
C ILE A 93 -0.64 -29.73 14.27
N ASN A 94 -0.06 -30.78 13.68
CA ASN A 94 1.38 -30.84 13.49
C ASN A 94 1.83 -29.80 12.44
N LEU A 95 2.59 -28.80 12.86
CA LEU A 95 3.07 -27.72 11.99
C LEU A 95 4.07 -28.18 10.91
N ASN A 96 4.66 -29.36 11.04
CA ASN A 96 5.54 -29.96 10.05
C ASN A 96 4.78 -30.73 8.95
N GLN A 97 3.44 -30.79 9.02
CA GLN A 97 2.64 -31.33 7.93
C GLN A 97 2.77 -30.47 6.67
N THR A 98 2.85 -31.16 5.53
CA THR A 98 2.85 -30.54 4.21
C THR A 98 1.44 -30.19 3.75
N LEU A 99 1.33 -29.20 2.85
CA LEU A 99 0.06 -28.61 2.44
C LEU A 99 -0.83 -29.56 1.64
N ASP A 100 -0.28 -30.61 1.03
CA ASP A 100 -1.02 -31.64 0.29
C ASP A 100 -2.03 -32.42 1.15
N LYS A 101 -1.93 -32.32 2.49
CA LYS A 101 -2.88 -32.92 3.44
C LYS A 101 -4.20 -32.13 3.57
N PHE A 102 -4.32 -30.94 2.99
CA PHE A 102 -5.43 -30.00 3.26
C PHE A 102 -6.33 -29.70 2.06
N ASP A 103 -6.20 -30.41 0.93
CA ASP A 103 -6.97 -30.18 -0.30
C ASP A 103 -7.01 -28.69 -0.73
N LEU A 104 -5.83 -28.14 -1.01
CA LEU A 104 -5.61 -26.75 -1.41
C LEU A 104 -5.36 -26.58 -2.92
N LYS A 105 -5.81 -27.52 -3.77
CA LYS A 105 -5.53 -27.59 -5.21
C LYS A 105 -5.93 -26.34 -5.99
N GLU A 106 -6.96 -25.63 -5.51
CA GLU A 106 -7.41 -24.38 -6.13
C GLU A 106 -6.47 -23.20 -5.86
N TYR A 107 -5.60 -23.33 -4.85
CA TYR A 107 -4.77 -22.24 -4.34
C TYR A 107 -3.27 -22.44 -4.57
N ILE A 108 -2.79 -23.68 -4.72
CA ILE A 108 -1.36 -23.98 -4.84
C ILE A 108 -1.15 -25.21 -5.73
N ASP A 109 -0.04 -25.21 -6.50
CA ASP A 109 0.39 -26.36 -7.29
C ASP A 109 0.65 -27.61 -6.41
N GLU A 110 0.35 -28.79 -6.92
CA GLU A 110 0.46 -30.04 -6.18
C GLU A 110 1.89 -30.35 -5.73
N ASN A 111 2.91 -29.99 -6.54
CA ASN A 111 4.29 -30.23 -6.18
C ASN A 111 4.75 -29.28 -5.07
N ASP A 112 4.36 -28.01 -5.14
CA ASP A 112 4.62 -27.03 -4.09
C ASP A 112 3.88 -27.42 -2.80
N ALA A 113 2.65 -27.91 -2.89
CA ALA A 113 1.88 -28.37 -1.75
C ALA A 113 2.53 -29.58 -1.02
N LYS A 114 3.21 -30.49 -1.75
CA LYS A 114 3.96 -31.61 -1.18
C LYS A 114 5.28 -31.21 -0.53
N ASP A 115 5.82 -30.05 -0.90
CA ASP A 115 7.12 -29.59 -0.42
C ASP A 115 7.00 -28.58 0.75
N ILE A 116 5.95 -27.77 0.79
CA ILE A 116 5.80 -26.69 1.78
C ILE A 116 5.04 -27.19 3.01
N THR A 117 5.54 -26.83 4.20
CA THR A 117 4.92 -27.12 5.50
C THR A 117 4.17 -25.90 6.07
N ILE A 118 3.27 -26.15 7.03
CA ILE A 118 2.56 -25.08 7.78
C ILE A 118 3.57 -24.19 8.51
N SER A 119 4.59 -24.77 9.14
CA SER A 119 5.65 -24.04 9.83
C SER A 119 6.37 -23.05 8.90
N GLU A 120 6.63 -23.43 7.66
CA GLU A 120 7.29 -22.57 6.67
C GLU A 120 6.39 -21.41 6.20
N LEU A 121 5.09 -21.61 6.13
CA LEU A 121 4.14 -20.52 5.88
C LEU A 121 4.12 -19.52 7.05
N LEU A 122 4.02 -20.02 8.30
CA LEU A 122 4.00 -19.19 9.51
C LEU A 122 5.26 -18.33 9.66
N ASN A 123 6.42 -18.87 9.26
CA ASN A 123 7.73 -18.24 9.43
C ASN A 123 8.25 -17.54 8.16
N HIS A 124 7.45 -17.47 7.09
CA HIS A 124 7.86 -16.86 5.80
C HIS A 124 9.10 -17.51 5.16
N THR A 125 9.24 -18.84 5.25
CA THR A 125 10.38 -19.60 4.71
C THR A 125 9.98 -20.58 3.62
N SER A 126 8.74 -20.52 3.16
CA SER A 126 8.20 -21.42 2.12
C SER A 126 8.76 -21.18 0.72
N GLY A 127 9.39 -20.02 0.46
CA GLY A 127 9.83 -19.60 -0.86
C GLY A 127 8.71 -19.07 -1.77
N LEU A 128 7.47 -18.98 -1.29
CA LEU A 128 6.37 -18.41 -2.06
C LEU A 128 6.58 -16.92 -2.33
N ASP A 129 6.10 -16.47 -3.49
CA ASP A 129 5.99 -15.05 -3.84
C ASP A 129 5.18 -14.31 -2.78
N ARG A 130 5.39 -13.00 -2.69
CA ARG A 130 4.69 -12.16 -1.72
C ARG A 130 3.17 -12.28 -1.83
N ASP A 131 2.63 -12.22 -3.04
CA ASP A 131 1.19 -12.08 -3.29
C ASP A 131 0.62 -13.12 -4.29
N ARG A 132 1.39 -14.15 -4.65
CA ARG A 132 1.02 -15.15 -5.65
C ARG A 132 1.32 -16.57 -5.19
N SER A 133 0.59 -17.53 -5.76
CA SER A 133 0.77 -18.97 -5.52
C SER A 133 2.08 -19.56 -6.06
N LYS A 134 2.97 -18.74 -6.58
CA LYS A 134 4.20 -19.19 -7.24
C LYS A 134 5.37 -19.16 -6.27
N LYS A 135 6.11 -20.26 -6.20
CA LYS A 135 7.40 -20.35 -5.53
C LYS A 135 8.48 -19.71 -6.42
N ILE A 136 9.09 -18.62 -5.95
CA ILE A 136 10.11 -17.86 -6.69
C ILE A 136 11.40 -17.64 -5.88
N TYR A 137 11.39 -17.99 -4.59
CA TYR A 137 12.54 -17.90 -3.70
C TYR A 137 12.97 -19.28 -3.23
N GLU A 138 14.19 -19.37 -2.74
CA GLU A 138 14.70 -20.59 -2.15
C GLU A 138 14.03 -20.86 -0.80
N LYS A 139 13.55 -22.09 -0.61
CA LYS A 139 12.93 -22.55 0.63
C LYS A 139 13.94 -22.54 1.78
N GLY A 140 13.48 -22.24 2.99
CA GLY A 140 14.30 -22.14 4.19
C GLY A 140 14.86 -20.75 4.46
N TYR A 141 14.88 -19.86 3.47
CA TYR A 141 15.27 -18.46 3.65
C TYR A 141 14.03 -17.57 3.86
N TYR A 142 14.19 -16.55 4.68
CA TYR A 142 13.11 -15.60 4.93
C TYR A 142 12.72 -14.83 3.67
N SER A 143 11.48 -14.98 3.28
CA SER A 143 10.85 -14.23 2.20
C SER A 143 9.39 -13.98 2.55
N TYR A 144 9.09 -12.73 2.92
CA TYR A 144 7.76 -12.34 3.38
C TYR A 144 6.68 -12.63 2.34
N SER A 145 5.71 -13.48 2.68
CA SER A 145 4.63 -13.90 1.80
C SER A 145 3.26 -13.63 2.44
N ASN A 146 2.50 -12.71 1.84
CA ASN A 146 1.08 -12.53 2.15
C ASN A 146 0.30 -13.78 1.72
N TYR A 147 0.60 -14.28 0.51
CA TYR A 147 -0.08 -15.45 -0.04
C TYR A 147 -0.02 -16.66 0.90
N GLY A 148 1.14 -16.87 1.54
CA GLY A 148 1.31 -17.93 2.55
C GLY A 148 0.30 -17.80 3.70
N TYR A 149 0.01 -16.62 4.17
CA TYR A 149 -1.01 -16.39 5.22
C TYR A 149 -2.44 -16.55 4.72
N GLY A 150 -2.71 -16.27 3.44
CA GLY A 150 -3.98 -16.66 2.80
C GLY A 150 -4.19 -18.17 2.82
N LEU A 151 -3.14 -18.97 2.50
CA LEU A 151 -3.17 -20.42 2.60
C LEU A 151 -3.41 -20.91 4.03
N LEU A 152 -2.79 -20.27 5.03
CA LEU A 152 -3.04 -20.60 6.45
C LEU A 152 -4.53 -20.41 6.81
N GLY A 153 -5.17 -19.36 6.29
CA GLY A 153 -6.63 -19.20 6.45
C GLY A 153 -7.42 -20.34 5.83
N LYS A 154 -7.03 -20.82 4.65
CA LYS A 154 -7.68 -21.99 4.01
C LYS A 154 -7.42 -23.28 4.77
N ILE A 155 -6.24 -23.46 5.37
CA ILE A 155 -5.95 -24.59 6.26
C ILE A 155 -6.88 -24.57 7.48
N ILE A 156 -7.10 -23.39 8.08
CA ILE A 156 -8.06 -23.25 9.18
C ILE A 156 -9.45 -23.72 8.74
N GLU A 157 -9.94 -23.28 7.58
CA GLU A 157 -11.27 -23.68 7.07
C GLU A 157 -11.34 -25.21 6.82
N LYS A 158 -10.34 -25.77 6.15
CA LYS A 158 -10.33 -27.21 5.82
C LYS A 158 -10.22 -28.09 7.06
N GLN A 159 -9.42 -27.70 8.04
CA GLN A 159 -9.18 -28.49 9.24
C GLN A 159 -10.30 -28.36 10.29
N SER A 160 -10.89 -27.18 10.44
CA SER A 160 -11.98 -26.95 11.39
C SER A 160 -13.36 -27.32 10.85
N GLY A 161 -13.54 -27.28 9.53
CA GLY A 161 -14.85 -27.39 8.88
C GLY A 161 -15.71 -26.12 9.01
N GLU A 162 -15.18 -25.06 9.62
CA GLU A 162 -15.82 -23.75 9.77
C GLU A 162 -15.27 -22.76 8.73
N LYS A 163 -16.03 -21.74 8.34
CA LYS A 163 -15.47 -20.59 7.61
C LYS A 163 -14.45 -19.87 8.48
N PHE A 164 -13.43 -19.26 7.88
CA PHE A 164 -12.38 -18.53 8.60
C PHE A 164 -12.96 -17.51 9.58
N GLU A 165 -13.96 -16.71 9.15
CA GLU A 165 -14.62 -15.72 10.00
C GLU A 165 -15.26 -16.32 11.25
N GLU A 166 -15.97 -17.45 11.11
CA GLU A 166 -16.66 -18.12 12.22
C GLU A 166 -15.66 -18.77 13.18
N TYR A 167 -14.65 -19.43 12.64
CA TYR A 167 -13.58 -20.00 13.46
C TYR A 167 -12.87 -18.92 14.29
N MET A 168 -12.47 -17.81 13.66
CA MET A 168 -11.79 -16.71 14.34
C MET A 168 -12.67 -16.09 15.42
N LYS A 169 -13.95 -15.88 15.12
CA LYS A 169 -14.93 -15.39 16.08
C LYS A 169 -15.06 -16.32 17.30
N ASN A 170 -15.22 -17.63 17.06
CA ASN A 170 -15.49 -18.60 18.11
C ASN A 170 -14.25 -18.95 18.94
N LYS A 171 -13.07 -19.05 18.30
CA LYS A 171 -11.85 -19.56 18.93
C LYS A 171 -10.88 -18.48 19.39
N ILE A 172 -10.97 -17.27 18.81
CA ILE A 172 -10.04 -16.18 19.10
C ILE A 172 -10.78 -14.96 19.68
N PHE A 173 -11.65 -14.32 18.89
CA PHE A 173 -12.23 -13.04 19.27
C PHE A 173 -13.17 -13.16 20.48
N GLY A 174 -14.05 -14.15 20.49
CA GLY A 174 -14.99 -14.37 21.60
C GLY A 174 -14.29 -14.61 22.94
N PRO A 175 -13.37 -15.60 23.05
CA PRO A 175 -12.59 -15.82 24.28
C PRO A 175 -11.81 -14.60 24.76
N LEU A 176 -11.28 -13.78 23.82
CA LEU A 176 -10.56 -12.54 24.14
C LEU A 176 -11.48 -11.32 24.36
N LYS A 177 -12.81 -11.51 24.30
CA LYS A 177 -13.82 -10.45 24.44
C LYS A 177 -13.65 -9.31 23.41
N MET A 178 -13.22 -9.66 22.22
CA MET A 178 -13.01 -8.73 21.10
C MET A 178 -14.31 -8.63 20.28
N VAL A 179 -15.31 -7.94 20.82
CA VAL A 179 -16.69 -7.93 20.28
C VAL A 179 -16.86 -7.07 19.03
N ASN A 180 -15.94 -6.13 18.79
CA ASN A 180 -15.93 -5.25 17.63
C ASN A 180 -14.84 -5.66 16.62
N THR A 181 -14.43 -6.93 16.62
CA THR A 181 -13.40 -7.50 15.74
C THR A 181 -14.03 -8.47 14.78
N ASN A 182 -13.69 -8.36 13.48
CA ASN A 182 -14.26 -9.20 12.44
C ASN A 182 -13.18 -9.70 11.48
N ALA A 183 -13.34 -10.95 11.04
CA ALA A 183 -12.55 -11.56 9.97
C ALA A 183 -13.35 -11.63 8.66
N LYS A 184 -14.12 -10.58 8.38
CA LYS A 184 -14.82 -10.33 7.12
C LYS A 184 -15.04 -8.85 6.91
N TYR A 185 -15.32 -8.46 5.67
CA TYR A 185 -15.79 -7.10 5.38
C TYR A 185 -17.17 -6.87 5.99
N ASN A 186 -17.34 -5.70 6.60
CA ASN A 186 -18.64 -5.19 7.04
C ASN A 186 -18.68 -3.66 6.92
N SER A 187 -19.89 -3.10 6.95
CA SER A 187 -20.13 -1.65 6.83
C SER A 187 -19.73 -0.83 8.07
N ASP A 188 -19.38 -1.49 9.19
CA ASP A 188 -19.01 -0.80 10.43
C ASP A 188 -17.55 -0.35 10.43
N ILE A 189 -16.75 -0.86 9.47
CA ILE A 189 -15.37 -0.42 9.26
C ILE A 189 -15.38 1.05 8.88
N ILE A 190 -14.56 1.84 9.58
CA ILE A 190 -14.44 3.28 9.32
C ILE A 190 -14.02 3.56 7.87
N ASP A 191 -14.57 4.63 7.30
CA ASP A 191 -14.09 5.16 6.03
C ASP A 191 -12.59 5.43 6.08
N SER A 192 -11.91 5.19 5.00
CA SER A 192 -10.46 5.39 4.91
C SER A 192 -10.09 6.31 3.74
N TYR A 193 -8.88 6.83 3.78
CA TYR A 193 -8.43 7.88 2.87
C TYR A 193 -7.05 7.56 2.30
N ASP A 194 -6.88 7.91 1.05
CA ASP A 194 -5.59 8.02 0.39
C ASP A 194 -5.32 9.45 -0.06
N ASN A 195 -4.14 9.75 -0.57
CA ASN A 195 -3.81 11.04 -1.13
C ASN A 195 -3.89 11.02 -2.66
N PHE A 196 -4.47 12.08 -3.22
CA PHE A 196 -4.46 12.37 -4.64
C PHE A 196 -3.93 13.79 -4.86
N PHE A 197 -2.74 13.92 -5.42
CA PHE A 197 -2.00 15.19 -5.53
C PHE A 197 -1.93 15.96 -4.20
N GLY A 198 -1.59 15.26 -3.11
CA GLY A 198 -1.54 15.85 -1.78
C GLY A 198 -2.88 16.13 -1.11
N PHE A 199 -4.01 15.84 -1.75
CA PHE A 199 -5.35 16.00 -1.17
C PHE A 199 -5.89 14.68 -0.63
N LYS A 200 -6.43 14.70 0.58
CA LYS A 200 -7.11 13.53 1.16
C LYS A 200 -8.37 13.19 0.35
N THR A 201 -8.43 11.99 -0.21
CA THR A 201 -9.58 11.46 -0.96
C THR A 201 -10.08 10.17 -0.33
N LYS A 202 -11.42 9.99 -0.27
CA LYS A 202 -12.01 8.76 0.27
C LYS A 202 -11.57 7.56 -0.57
N TYR A 203 -11.11 6.51 0.12
CA TYR A 203 -10.74 5.25 -0.50
C TYR A 203 -11.98 4.38 -0.69
N THR A 204 -12.28 4.00 -1.92
CA THR A 204 -13.54 3.30 -2.28
C THR A 204 -13.34 1.85 -2.72
N SER A 205 -12.11 1.35 -2.73
CA SER A 205 -11.80 0.02 -3.27
C SER A 205 -11.65 -1.07 -2.20
N LEU A 206 -11.88 -0.75 -0.93
CA LEU A 206 -11.64 -1.67 0.19
C LEU A 206 -12.43 -2.98 0.05
N GLU A 207 -13.73 -2.91 -0.25
CA GLU A 207 -14.58 -4.09 -0.44
C GLU A 207 -14.09 -4.97 -1.60
N SER A 208 -13.70 -4.36 -2.71
CA SER A 208 -13.17 -5.09 -3.88
C SER A 208 -11.78 -5.69 -3.62
N GLU A 209 -10.97 -5.11 -2.75
CA GLU A 209 -9.68 -5.69 -2.34
C GLU A 209 -9.84 -6.93 -1.48
N ILE A 210 -10.85 -6.94 -0.60
CA ILE A 210 -11.14 -8.09 0.25
C ILE A 210 -11.71 -9.24 -0.58
N GLY A 211 -12.55 -8.93 -1.59
CA GLY A 211 -13.06 -9.89 -2.57
C GLY A 211 -13.70 -11.13 -1.92
N ASP A 212 -13.18 -12.32 -2.24
CA ASP A 212 -13.65 -13.62 -1.73
C ASP A 212 -13.16 -13.95 -0.30
N GLY A 213 -12.42 -13.05 0.32
CA GLY A 213 -11.91 -13.20 1.68
C GLY A 213 -10.56 -13.94 1.82
N PHE A 214 -9.95 -14.41 0.72
CA PHE A 214 -8.62 -15.05 0.77
C PHE A 214 -7.54 -14.13 1.37
N VAL A 215 -7.70 -12.83 1.24
CA VAL A 215 -6.75 -11.83 1.75
C VAL A 215 -6.96 -11.49 3.24
N ILE A 216 -8.08 -11.87 3.84
CA ILE A 216 -8.40 -11.51 5.23
C ILE A 216 -7.35 -12.06 6.23
N PRO A 217 -6.96 -13.35 6.16
CA PRO A 217 -5.96 -13.91 7.08
C PRO A 217 -4.60 -13.23 7.01
N GLN A 218 -4.28 -12.60 5.90
CA GLN A 218 -2.98 -11.98 5.65
C GLN A 218 -2.92 -10.48 6.02
N GLY A 219 -4.11 -9.79 6.05
CA GLY A 219 -4.05 -8.34 6.23
C GLY A 219 -5.37 -7.59 6.34
N PHE A 220 -6.51 -8.26 6.44
CA PHE A 220 -7.81 -7.57 6.41
C PHE A 220 -8.76 -7.94 7.56
N ILE A 221 -8.23 -8.44 8.67
CA ILE A 221 -8.98 -8.47 9.93
C ILE A 221 -9.21 -7.02 10.36
N SER A 222 -10.43 -6.70 10.79
CA SER A 222 -10.76 -5.41 11.37
C SER A 222 -10.97 -5.52 12.87
N ALA A 223 -10.46 -4.54 13.64
CA ALA A 223 -10.64 -4.48 15.08
C ALA A 223 -10.78 -3.04 15.58
N SER A 224 -11.45 -2.90 16.72
CA SER A 224 -11.52 -1.64 17.44
C SER A 224 -10.30 -1.43 18.34
N ILE A 225 -10.10 -0.18 18.76
CA ILE A 225 -9.02 0.19 19.71
C ILE A 225 -9.20 -0.54 21.05
N GLU A 226 -10.43 -0.62 21.53
CA GLU A 226 -10.75 -1.33 22.77
C GLU A 226 -10.41 -2.83 22.69
N ASP A 227 -10.76 -3.48 21.59
CA ASP A 227 -10.47 -4.89 21.36
C ASP A 227 -8.97 -5.15 21.25
N MET A 228 -8.22 -4.24 20.62
CA MET A 228 -6.76 -4.34 20.55
C MET A 228 -6.11 -4.24 21.94
N GLY A 229 -6.72 -3.53 22.89
CA GLY A 229 -6.30 -3.55 24.30
C GLY A 229 -6.44 -4.94 24.93
N ASN A 230 -7.54 -5.65 24.64
CA ASN A 230 -7.71 -7.03 25.10
C ASN A 230 -6.63 -7.95 24.48
N TYR A 231 -6.33 -7.76 23.21
CA TYR A 231 -5.30 -8.53 22.50
C TYR A 231 -3.89 -8.28 23.05
N LEU A 232 -3.54 -7.04 23.35
CA LEU A 232 -2.26 -6.70 23.97
C LEU A 232 -2.10 -7.34 25.35
N ARG A 233 -3.15 -7.28 26.19
CA ARG A 233 -3.13 -7.92 27.52
C ARG A 233 -2.96 -9.43 27.43
N TYR A 234 -3.53 -10.07 26.41
CA TYR A 234 -3.35 -11.50 26.17
C TYR A 234 -1.88 -11.88 25.96
N TYR A 235 -1.09 -11.03 25.28
CA TYR A 235 0.35 -11.23 25.13
C TYR A 235 1.16 -10.91 26.38
N LEU A 236 0.66 -10.05 27.23
CA LEU A 236 1.32 -9.67 28.49
C LEU A 236 1.02 -10.64 29.65
N ASP A 237 -0.01 -11.48 29.54
CA ASP A 237 -0.37 -12.43 30.59
C ASP A 237 0.44 -13.74 30.50
N ASP A 238 1.71 -13.66 30.87
CA ASP A 238 2.68 -14.78 30.88
C ASP A 238 2.33 -15.88 31.87
N SER A 239 1.39 -15.65 32.79
CA SER A 239 0.89 -16.65 33.75
C SER A 239 -0.19 -17.56 33.12
N SER A 240 -0.85 -17.15 32.05
CA SER A 240 -1.94 -17.88 31.42
C SER A 240 -1.51 -19.20 30.77
N GLU A 241 -2.40 -20.18 30.71
CA GLU A 241 -2.17 -21.43 29.96
C GLU A 241 -2.07 -21.16 28.44
N ASP A 242 -2.82 -20.20 27.93
CA ASP A 242 -2.76 -19.80 26.53
C ASP A 242 -1.40 -19.19 26.16
N TYR A 243 -0.79 -18.42 27.07
CA TYR A 243 0.58 -17.93 26.85
C TYR A 243 1.56 -19.07 26.73
N LYS A 244 1.53 -20.03 27.67
CA LYS A 244 2.44 -21.20 27.66
C LYS A 244 2.26 -22.07 26.43
N ASN A 245 1.01 -22.28 26.01
CA ASN A 245 0.68 -23.19 24.91
C ASN A 245 0.82 -22.55 23.52
N TYR A 246 0.59 -21.26 23.36
CA TYR A 246 0.49 -20.61 22.06
C TYR A 246 1.43 -19.40 21.92
N ILE A 247 1.35 -18.41 22.83
CA ILE A 247 2.13 -17.18 22.69
C ILE A 247 3.62 -17.46 22.75
N SER A 248 4.08 -18.32 23.66
CA SER A 248 5.50 -18.72 23.78
C SER A 248 6.06 -19.27 22.47
N GLN A 249 5.25 -20.01 21.69
CA GLN A 249 5.66 -20.51 20.38
C GLN A 249 5.74 -19.37 19.34
N MET A 250 4.77 -18.46 19.35
CA MET A 250 4.73 -17.33 18.41
C MET A 250 5.95 -16.40 18.55
N ILE A 251 6.40 -16.18 19.79
CA ILE A 251 7.49 -15.26 20.13
C ILE A 251 8.86 -15.94 20.25
N GLN A 252 8.99 -17.18 19.87
CA GLN A 252 10.26 -17.93 19.98
C GLN A 252 11.40 -17.40 19.11
N GLY A 253 11.07 -16.63 18.05
CA GLY A 253 12.07 -16.03 17.15
C GLY A 253 12.78 -17.06 16.28
N ASN A 254 12.01 -17.84 15.54
CA ASN A 254 12.50 -18.98 14.77
C ASN A 254 13.45 -18.60 13.63
N ILE A 255 13.31 -17.40 13.06
CA ILE A 255 14.06 -16.97 11.89
C ILE A 255 14.87 -15.72 12.24
N ASN A 256 16.18 -15.80 12.08
CA ASN A 256 17.09 -14.68 12.31
C ASN A 256 17.09 -13.74 11.07
N LEU A 257 16.69 -12.49 11.28
CA LEU A 257 16.66 -11.44 10.27
C LEU A 257 17.91 -10.54 10.26
N GLN A 258 18.94 -10.85 11.08
CA GLN A 258 20.13 -10.05 11.37
C GLN A 258 19.89 -8.91 12.40
N TYR A 259 20.98 -8.35 12.93
CA TYR A 259 20.97 -7.19 13.85
C TYR A 259 20.04 -7.36 15.07
N ASN A 260 20.02 -8.54 15.70
CA ASN A 260 19.16 -8.87 16.85
C ASN A 260 17.64 -8.81 16.54
N LYS A 261 17.28 -8.95 15.28
CA LYS A 261 15.89 -9.07 14.83
C LYS A 261 15.59 -10.50 14.40
N TYR A 262 14.43 -10.96 14.79
CA TYR A 262 13.97 -12.30 14.48
C TYR A 262 12.51 -12.23 14.02
N TYR A 263 12.06 -13.21 13.25
CA TYR A 263 10.67 -13.41 12.95
C TYR A 263 10.14 -14.63 13.73
N GLY A 264 9.02 -14.43 14.39
CA GLY A 264 8.22 -15.48 14.99
C GLY A 264 7.05 -15.85 14.08
N MET A 265 5.93 -16.27 14.68
CA MET A 265 4.73 -16.59 13.90
C MET A 265 3.79 -15.37 13.90
N GLY A 266 3.90 -14.54 12.86
CA GLY A 266 3.08 -13.33 12.70
C GLY A 266 3.54 -12.12 13.52
N LEU A 267 4.75 -12.14 14.07
CA LEU A 267 5.36 -11.06 14.83
C LEU A 267 6.86 -10.95 14.54
N ASP A 268 7.35 -9.73 14.49
CA ASP A 268 8.77 -9.41 14.57
C ASP A 268 9.21 -9.37 16.03
N ILE A 269 10.41 -9.84 16.30
CA ILE A 269 11.02 -9.87 17.63
C ILE A 269 12.33 -9.13 17.56
N GLU A 270 12.47 -8.05 18.30
CA GLU A 270 13.71 -7.27 18.37
C GLU A 270 14.28 -7.32 19.79
N LYS A 271 15.59 -7.54 19.88
CA LYS A 271 16.34 -7.47 21.14
C LYS A 271 17.24 -6.24 21.10
N LYS A 272 16.89 -5.22 21.87
CA LYS A 272 17.59 -3.94 21.89
C LYS A 272 17.74 -3.42 23.32
N ASN A 273 18.95 -2.97 23.68
CA ASN A 273 19.24 -2.38 25.00
C ASN A 273 18.80 -3.27 26.19
N ASN A 274 19.02 -4.57 26.11
CA ASN A 274 18.56 -5.57 27.08
C ASN A 274 17.03 -5.69 27.21
N GLN A 275 16.26 -5.10 26.30
CA GLN A 275 14.81 -5.25 26.23
C GLN A 275 14.43 -6.16 25.07
N THR A 276 13.40 -6.95 25.28
CA THR A 276 12.73 -7.69 24.20
C THR A 276 11.49 -6.93 23.76
N ILE A 277 11.32 -6.80 22.46
CA ILE A 277 10.18 -6.10 21.86
C ILE A 277 9.52 -7.07 20.89
N TYR A 278 8.23 -7.32 21.05
CA TYR A 278 7.42 -7.99 20.03
C TYR A 278 6.63 -6.91 19.30
N HIS A 279 6.70 -6.88 17.98
CA HIS A 279 6.00 -5.86 17.23
C HIS A 279 5.55 -6.38 15.86
N HIS A 280 4.62 -5.73 15.26
CA HIS A 280 4.30 -5.85 13.84
C HIS A 280 3.64 -4.58 13.33
N ASP A 281 4.09 -4.12 12.16
CA ASP A 281 3.44 -3.03 11.46
C ASP A 281 2.37 -3.57 10.52
N GLY A 282 1.24 -2.86 10.45
CA GLY A 282 0.17 -3.13 9.51
C GLY A 282 0.09 -2.06 8.43
N LEU A 283 -0.06 -2.48 7.19
CA LEU A 283 -0.20 -1.59 6.04
C LEU A 283 -1.17 -2.18 5.03
N THR A 284 -2.14 -1.35 4.62
CA THR A 284 -2.99 -1.56 3.44
C THR A 284 -2.89 -0.34 2.53
N ASN A 285 -3.71 -0.25 1.50
CA ASN A 285 -3.74 0.94 0.64
C ASN A 285 -4.34 2.19 1.33
N SER A 286 -4.98 2.05 2.49
CA SER A 286 -5.67 3.15 3.17
C SER A 286 -5.61 3.12 4.69
N PHE A 287 -4.99 2.08 5.30
CA PHE A 287 -4.77 1.97 6.74
C PHE A 287 -3.31 1.69 7.04
N GLN A 288 -2.80 2.29 8.11
CA GLN A 288 -1.50 1.96 8.67
C GLN A 288 -1.62 1.84 10.18
N CYS A 289 -1.00 0.80 10.76
CA CYS A 289 -0.94 0.63 12.20
C CYS A 289 0.42 0.11 12.66
N SER A 290 0.66 0.22 13.96
CA SER A 290 1.82 -0.36 14.64
C SER A 290 1.37 -0.98 15.96
N LEU A 291 1.76 -2.23 16.18
CA LEU A 291 1.55 -2.98 17.41
C LEU A 291 2.91 -3.22 18.05
N TYR A 292 3.05 -2.84 19.33
CA TYR A 292 4.27 -3.04 20.13
C TYR A 292 3.92 -3.64 21.48
N ILE A 293 4.70 -4.63 21.90
CA ILE A 293 4.58 -5.28 23.20
C ILE A 293 5.99 -5.30 23.82
N PHE A 294 6.09 -4.72 25.01
CA PHE A 294 7.30 -4.63 25.82
C PHE A 294 7.10 -5.49 27.07
N PRO A 295 7.39 -6.81 27.02
CA PRO A 295 7.16 -7.70 28.14
C PRO A 295 7.97 -7.34 29.38
N ASP A 296 9.19 -6.82 29.20
CA ASP A 296 10.10 -6.49 30.31
C ASP A 296 9.59 -5.33 31.19
N ILE A 297 8.71 -4.47 30.66
CA ILE A 297 8.06 -3.36 31.36
C ILE A 297 6.54 -3.51 31.43
N GLU A 298 6.03 -4.67 30.99
CA GLU A 298 4.61 -5.04 30.99
C GLU A 298 3.69 -4.04 30.25
N ILE A 299 4.14 -3.45 29.14
CA ILE A 299 3.37 -2.46 28.36
C ILE A 299 3.07 -2.98 26.96
N GLY A 300 1.83 -2.76 26.54
CA GLY A 300 1.38 -2.94 25.16
C GLY A 300 0.89 -1.62 24.58
N ILE A 301 1.25 -1.35 23.33
CA ILE A 301 0.91 -0.15 22.57
C ILE A 301 0.32 -0.56 21.24
N PHE A 302 -0.81 0.02 20.86
CA PHE A 302 -1.35 -0.08 19.51
C PHE A 302 -1.74 1.30 19.01
N ILE A 303 -1.35 1.60 17.75
CA ILE A 303 -1.62 2.87 17.08
C ILE A 303 -2.12 2.55 15.69
N ILE A 304 -3.17 3.25 15.24
CA ILE A 304 -3.72 3.07 13.89
C ILE A 304 -4.20 4.38 13.29
N THR A 305 -4.08 4.52 11.98
CA THR A 305 -4.70 5.58 11.20
C THR A 305 -5.45 5.03 10.00
N ASN A 306 -6.52 5.72 9.60
CA ASN A 306 -7.30 5.44 8.40
C ASN A 306 -6.86 6.29 7.19
N THR A 307 -5.66 6.85 7.24
CA THR A 307 -5.15 7.74 6.19
C THR A 307 -3.75 7.31 5.80
N ILE A 308 -3.53 7.14 4.51
CA ILE A 308 -2.21 6.82 3.96
C ILE A 308 -1.85 7.76 2.83
N ASP A 309 -0.58 8.13 2.79
CA ASP A 309 0.08 8.69 1.63
C ASP A 309 1.14 7.71 1.13
N MET A 310 0.80 6.93 0.10
CA MET A 310 1.72 5.92 -0.44
C MET A 310 2.92 6.54 -1.15
N LEU A 311 2.83 7.79 -1.59
CA LEU A 311 3.95 8.51 -2.19
C LEU A 311 4.95 9.01 -1.13
N CYS A 312 4.45 9.47 0.02
CA CYS A 312 5.28 10.00 1.10
C CYS A 312 4.81 9.52 2.48
N ARG A 313 5.17 8.29 2.84
CA ARG A 313 4.79 7.67 4.12
C ARG A 313 5.57 8.19 5.33
N LYS A 314 6.68 8.90 5.11
CA LYS A 314 7.58 9.31 6.20
C LYS A 314 6.87 10.07 7.33
N PRO A 315 5.99 11.07 7.09
CA PRO A 315 5.30 11.77 8.18
C PRO A 315 4.44 10.85 9.06
N THR A 316 3.77 9.85 8.48
CA THR A 316 2.97 8.88 9.23
C THR A 316 3.85 7.95 10.07
N ILE A 317 5.00 7.51 9.51
CA ILE A 317 5.96 6.68 10.23
C ILE A 317 6.59 7.46 11.38
N ASP A 318 7.03 8.69 11.15
CA ASP A 318 7.60 9.56 12.18
C ASP A 318 6.58 9.81 13.31
N PHE A 319 5.33 10.07 12.95
CA PHE A 319 4.23 10.23 13.91
C PHE A 319 4.08 9.01 14.82
N MET A 320 4.00 7.80 14.25
CA MET A 320 3.85 6.56 15.03
C MET A 320 5.07 6.29 15.91
N ASN A 321 6.27 6.48 15.37
CA ASN A 321 7.51 6.33 16.13
C ASN A 321 7.61 7.33 17.28
N ASN A 322 7.14 8.56 17.10
CA ASN A 322 7.15 9.57 18.16
C ASN A 322 6.30 9.18 19.35
N ILE A 323 5.13 8.56 19.12
CA ILE A 323 4.30 8.03 20.21
C ILE A 323 5.06 6.94 20.97
N ILE A 324 5.68 6.00 20.26
CA ILE A 324 6.43 4.91 20.86
C ILE A 324 7.66 5.45 21.62
N ASN A 325 8.43 6.36 21.03
CA ASN A 325 9.60 6.97 21.64
C ASN A 325 9.23 7.81 22.87
N PHE A 326 8.14 8.55 22.80
CA PHE A 326 7.65 9.30 23.96
C PHE A 326 7.35 8.39 25.16
N ILE A 327 6.69 7.25 24.88
CA ILE A 327 6.31 6.30 25.92
C ILE A 327 7.53 5.56 26.48
N THR A 328 8.48 5.15 25.62
CA THR A 328 9.60 4.27 26.02
C THR A 328 10.87 5.02 26.39
N LEU A 329 11.09 6.21 25.83
CA LEU A 329 12.33 6.98 25.95
C LEU A 329 12.12 8.40 26.52
N ASP A 330 10.86 8.80 26.74
CA ASP A 330 10.47 10.16 27.16
C ASP A 330 10.94 11.27 26.17
N THR A 331 11.05 10.91 24.90
CA THR A 331 11.55 11.80 23.83
C THR A 331 10.67 11.69 22.60
N TYR A 332 10.49 12.79 21.88
CA TYR A 332 9.89 12.82 20.55
C TYR A 332 10.44 13.98 19.74
N GLU A 333 10.33 13.88 18.43
CA GLU A 333 10.70 14.92 17.47
C GLU A 333 9.44 15.44 16.79
N GLU A 334 9.49 16.65 16.23
CA GLU A 334 8.40 17.10 15.41
C GLU A 334 8.37 16.35 14.07
N VAL A 335 7.17 16.05 13.57
CA VAL A 335 7.00 15.43 12.25
C VAL A 335 7.52 16.37 11.17
N ASP A 336 8.47 15.88 10.38
CA ASP A 336 9.05 16.65 9.29
C ASP A 336 8.05 16.82 8.13
N THR A 337 7.38 17.97 8.11
CA THR A 337 6.42 18.33 7.07
C THR A 337 7.10 18.77 5.77
N ILE A 338 8.37 19.18 5.81
CA ILE A 338 9.10 19.66 4.63
C ILE A 338 9.24 18.53 3.62
N VAL A 339 9.55 17.31 4.09
CA VAL A 339 9.67 16.13 3.24
C VAL A 339 8.37 15.88 2.45
N PHE A 340 7.20 16.01 3.10
CA PHE A 340 5.91 15.87 2.44
C PHE A 340 5.74 16.92 1.32
N PHE A 341 5.96 18.20 1.64
CA PHE A 341 5.80 19.28 0.67
C PHE A 341 6.79 19.18 -0.49
N VAL A 342 8.06 18.84 -0.22
CA VAL A 342 9.07 18.68 -1.27
C VAL A 342 8.72 17.53 -2.20
N PHE A 343 8.30 16.38 -1.66
CA PHE A 343 7.91 15.23 -2.48
C PHE A 343 6.71 15.57 -3.36
N HIS A 344 5.58 16.03 -2.79
CA HIS A 344 4.39 16.35 -3.57
C HIS A 344 4.66 17.49 -4.56
N PHE A 345 5.27 18.58 -4.13
CA PHE A 345 5.58 19.70 -5.02
C PHE A 345 6.44 19.27 -6.22
N PHE A 346 7.48 18.46 -5.99
CA PHE A 346 8.37 17.98 -7.04
C PHE A 346 7.64 17.01 -7.99
N PHE A 347 6.95 16.02 -7.46
CA PHE A 347 6.24 15.04 -8.28
C PHE A 347 5.03 15.65 -8.98
N ASP A 348 4.28 16.52 -8.31
CA ASP A 348 3.13 17.20 -8.91
C ASP A 348 3.55 18.12 -10.06
N ILE A 349 4.65 18.87 -9.91
CA ILE A 349 5.20 19.67 -11.02
C ILE A 349 5.60 18.77 -12.20
N ILE A 350 6.31 17.67 -11.95
CA ILE A 350 6.67 16.73 -13.01
C ILE A 350 5.39 16.21 -13.69
N PHE A 351 4.38 15.80 -12.93
CA PHE A 351 3.12 15.29 -13.46
C PHE A 351 2.38 16.35 -14.28
N PHE A 352 2.30 17.60 -13.80
CA PHE A 352 1.69 18.71 -14.56
C PHE A 352 2.45 19.02 -15.83
N ILE A 353 3.78 18.93 -15.83
CA ILE A 353 4.58 19.09 -17.05
C ILE A 353 4.30 17.94 -18.03
N LEU A 354 4.31 16.69 -17.55
CA LEU A 354 4.03 15.52 -18.38
C LEU A 354 2.63 15.53 -19.02
N ILE A 355 1.63 16.04 -18.29
CA ILE A 355 0.28 16.25 -18.81
C ILE A 355 0.23 17.48 -19.72
N GLY A 356 0.88 18.56 -19.33
CA GLY A 356 0.85 19.86 -20.02
C GLY A 356 1.46 19.82 -21.41
N ILE A 357 2.55 19.06 -21.60
CA ILE A 357 3.21 18.93 -22.90
C ILE A 357 2.24 18.40 -23.98
N PRO A 358 1.59 17.24 -23.83
CA PRO A 358 0.68 16.71 -24.85
C PRO A 358 -0.56 17.58 -25.04
N ILE A 359 -1.08 18.21 -23.98
CA ILE A 359 -2.22 19.14 -24.07
C ILE A 359 -1.81 20.39 -24.85
N THR A 360 -0.67 21.01 -24.53
CA THR A 360 -0.16 22.18 -25.26
C THR A 360 0.05 21.84 -26.74
N TYR A 361 0.63 20.67 -27.01
CA TYR A 361 0.81 20.20 -28.37
C TYR A 361 -0.53 20.01 -29.11
N LEU A 362 -1.54 19.46 -28.46
CA LEU A 362 -2.90 19.35 -28.99
C LEU A 362 -3.49 20.73 -29.32
N ILE A 363 -3.41 21.69 -28.38
CA ILE A 363 -3.90 23.06 -28.57
C ILE A 363 -3.21 23.73 -29.76
N VAL A 364 -1.88 23.64 -29.83
CA VAL A 364 -1.09 24.18 -30.95
C VAL A 364 -1.52 23.57 -32.29
N THR A 365 -1.74 22.26 -32.32
CA THR A 365 -2.22 21.55 -33.52
C THR A 365 -3.59 22.07 -33.96
N ILE A 366 -4.53 22.22 -33.04
CA ILE A 366 -5.88 22.76 -33.28
C ILE A 366 -5.82 24.23 -33.77
N VAL A 367 -5.05 25.09 -33.06
CA VAL A 367 -4.92 26.52 -33.42
C VAL A 367 -4.29 26.70 -34.82
N ARG A 368 -3.24 25.94 -35.13
CA ARG A 368 -2.61 25.97 -36.46
C ARG A 368 -3.60 25.58 -37.57
N LYS A 369 -4.46 24.59 -37.32
CA LYS A 369 -5.53 24.16 -38.22
C LYS A 369 -6.51 25.29 -38.53
N PHE A 370 -6.96 26.02 -37.49
CA PHE A 370 -7.90 27.14 -37.66
C PHE A 370 -7.28 28.35 -38.36
N LYS A 371 -5.97 28.60 -38.20
CA LYS A 371 -5.28 29.74 -38.84
C LYS A 371 -4.89 29.49 -40.28
N LYS A 372 -5.29 28.40 -40.95
CA LYS A 372 -4.95 28.02 -42.31
C LYS A 372 -3.44 28.04 -42.64
N THR A 373 -2.56 28.13 -41.66
CA THR A 373 -1.10 28.17 -41.84
C THR A 373 -0.49 26.79 -42.17
N GLU A 374 -1.32 25.77 -42.19
CA GLU A 374 -0.87 24.37 -42.31
C GLU A 374 -0.69 23.85 -43.73
N TYR A 375 -0.93 24.65 -44.77
CA TYR A 375 -0.59 24.24 -46.14
C TYR A 375 0.89 23.89 -46.33
N MET A 376 1.75 24.34 -45.40
CA MET A 376 3.20 24.08 -45.47
C MET A 376 3.62 22.70 -44.93
N TRP A 377 2.78 21.99 -44.14
CA TRP A 377 3.16 20.71 -43.49
C TRP A 377 3.29 19.55 -44.47
N PHE A 378 2.60 19.60 -45.60
CA PHE A 378 2.65 18.56 -46.64
C PHE A 378 3.41 18.96 -47.90
N ASN A 379 3.82 20.21 -48.03
CA ASN A 379 4.60 20.68 -49.15
C ASN A 379 6.10 20.47 -48.90
N GLY A 380 6.67 19.50 -49.66
CA GLY A 380 8.08 19.19 -49.67
C GLY A 380 8.50 18.11 -48.62
N ILE A 381 9.75 17.73 -48.74
CA ILE A 381 10.37 16.66 -47.91
C ILE A 381 10.36 17.03 -46.41
N LYS A 382 10.60 18.32 -46.08
CA LYS A 382 10.63 18.79 -44.69
C LYS A 382 9.27 18.59 -43.94
N GLY A 383 8.15 18.90 -44.62
CA GLY A 383 6.83 18.72 -44.03
C GLY A 383 6.48 17.26 -43.78
N LYS A 384 6.86 16.36 -44.72
CA LYS A 384 6.67 14.91 -44.53
C LYS A 384 7.51 14.34 -43.41
N ILE A 385 8.75 14.83 -43.24
CA ILE A 385 9.64 14.41 -42.16
C ILE A 385 9.07 14.86 -40.81
N ILE A 386 8.63 16.11 -40.67
CA ILE A 386 8.01 16.61 -39.42
C ILE A 386 6.78 15.78 -39.08
N PHE A 387 5.90 15.50 -40.03
CA PHE A 387 4.72 14.66 -39.80
C PHE A 387 5.07 13.23 -39.36
N ALA A 388 6.08 12.62 -40.00
CA ALA A 388 6.54 11.30 -39.61
C ALA A 388 7.16 11.27 -38.20
N VAL A 389 7.95 12.29 -37.86
CA VAL A 389 8.50 12.45 -36.50
C VAL A 389 7.40 12.64 -35.46
N ASP A 390 6.38 13.42 -35.77
CA ASP A 390 5.22 13.62 -34.90
C ASP A 390 4.42 12.33 -34.62
N ILE A 391 4.19 11.53 -35.68
CA ILE A 391 3.51 10.21 -35.53
C ILE A 391 4.40 9.26 -34.74
N LEU A 392 5.70 9.21 -35.02
CA LEU A 392 6.65 8.41 -34.26
C LEU A 392 6.69 8.80 -32.80
N ALA A 393 6.70 10.09 -32.49
CA ALA A 393 6.66 10.58 -31.09
C ALA A 393 5.37 10.17 -30.37
N LEU A 394 4.21 10.23 -31.04
CA LEU A 394 2.92 9.81 -30.48
C LEU A 394 2.85 8.30 -30.20
N ILE A 395 3.64 7.49 -30.86
CA ILE A 395 3.73 6.04 -30.65
C ILE A 395 4.86 5.71 -29.67
N ILE A 396 6.04 6.31 -29.87
CA ILE A 396 7.25 5.97 -29.09
C ILE A 396 7.12 6.43 -27.64
N ILE A 397 6.56 7.63 -27.37
CA ILE A 397 6.45 8.14 -26.00
C ILE A 397 5.60 7.23 -25.11
N PRO A 398 4.38 6.82 -25.48
CA PRO A 398 3.62 5.87 -24.68
C PRO A 398 4.30 4.51 -24.52
N ILE A 399 4.93 3.99 -25.60
CA ILE A 399 5.68 2.73 -25.54
C ILE A 399 6.88 2.86 -24.61
N PHE A 400 7.64 3.95 -24.72
CA PHE A 400 8.78 4.21 -23.82
C PHE A 400 8.34 4.29 -22.36
N ILE A 401 7.23 4.97 -22.08
CA ILE A 401 6.65 5.03 -20.74
C ILE A 401 6.29 3.63 -20.23
N ILE A 402 5.61 2.82 -21.05
CA ILE A 402 5.24 1.44 -20.67
C ILE A 402 6.51 0.60 -20.45
N VAL A 403 7.49 0.66 -21.35
CA VAL A 403 8.75 -0.09 -21.23
C VAL A 403 9.56 0.39 -20.03
N PHE A 404 9.61 1.70 -19.77
CA PHE A 404 10.26 2.27 -18.60
C PHE A 404 9.62 1.74 -17.31
N PHE A 405 8.29 1.75 -17.20
CA PHE A 405 7.59 1.17 -16.05
C PHE A 405 7.78 -0.35 -15.93
N TYR A 406 7.90 -1.05 -17.05
CA TYR A 406 8.13 -2.50 -17.06
C TYR A 406 9.58 -2.88 -16.71
N THR A 407 10.58 -2.11 -17.16
CA THR A 407 12.00 -2.41 -16.94
C THR A 407 12.54 -1.91 -15.59
N PHE A 408 12.02 -0.81 -15.06
CA PHE A 408 12.46 -0.26 -13.77
C PHE A 408 11.83 -0.94 -12.56
N ASN A 409 11.29 -2.12 -12.76
CA ASN A 409 11.01 -3.10 -11.72
C ASN A 409 9.95 -2.73 -10.67
N TRP A 410 9.14 -3.70 -10.35
CA TRP A 410 8.22 -3.89 -9.19
C TRP A 410 7.77 -2.65 -8.41
N ILE A 411 8.69 -1.75 -8.03
CA ILE A 411 8.36 -0.51 -7.30
C ILE A 411 7.48 0.39 -8.14
N LEU A 412 7.81 0.59 -9.42
CA LEU A 412 7.03 1.45 -10.32
C LEU A 412 5.74 0.78 -10.80
N ILE A 413 5.73 -0.55 -10.97
CA ILE A 413 4.50 -1.29 -11.29
C ILE A 413 3.57 -1.29 -10.10
N TYR A 414 4.11 -1.48 -8.89
CA TYR A 414 3.35 -1.36 -7.64
C TYR A 414 2.80 0.05 -7.46
N ALA A 415 3.62 1.08 -7.67
CA ALA A 415 3.21 2.47 -7.63
C ALA A 415 2.15 2.77 -8.70
N ALA A 416 2.33 2.34 -9.95
CA ALA A 416 1.35 2.52 -11.00
C ALA A 416 0.03 1.80 -10.73
N LYS A 417 0.06 0.70 -10.01
CA LYS A 417 -1.15 -0.03 -9.61
C LYS A 417 -1.89 0.61 -8.43
N ASN A 418 -1.16 1.20 -7.49
CA ASN A 418 -1.70 1.63 -6.19
C ASN A 418 -1.73 3.15 -5.99
N LEU A 419 -1.04 3.93 -6.83
CA LEU A 419 -1.04 5.39 -6.76
C LEU A 419 -1.99 5.98 -7.81
N LYS A 420 -3.10 6.54 -7.35
CA LYS A 420 -4.13 7.17 -8.22
C LYS A 420 -3.57 8.31 -9.06
N ASP A 421 -2.61 9.06 -8.54
CA ASP A 421 -1.94 10.16 -9.24
C ASP A 421 -1.22 9.66 -10.48
N ILE A 422 -0.43 8.59 -10.34
CA ILE A 422 0.29 7.97 -11.46
C ILE A 422 -0.70 7.39 -12.48
N GLN A 423 -1.74 6.70 -12.01
CA GLN A 423 -2.79 6.17 -12.90
C GLN A 423 -3.45 7.30 -13.70
N PHE A 424 -3.81 8.40 -13.04
CA PHE A 424 -4.43 9.57 -13.69
C PHE A 424 -3.50 10.20 -14.73
N VAL A 425 -2.22 10.39 -14.39
CA VAL A 425 -1.20 10.95 -15.31
C VAL A 425 -1.05 10.07 -16.55
N LEU A 426 -0.86 8.76 -16.36
CA LEU A 426 -0.71 7.80 -17.46
C LEU A 426 -1.95 7.77 -18.35
N PHE A 427 -3.15 7.69 -17.76
CA PHE A 427 -4.40 7.70 -18.49
C PHE A 427 -4.56 8.98 -19.32
N THR A 428 -4.23 10.15 -18.73
CA THR A 428 -4.35 11.44 -19.40
C THR A 428 -3.37 11.55 -20.56
N ILE A 429 -2.10 11.17 -20.38
CA ILE A 429 -1.10 11.18 -21.44
C ILE A 429 -1.54 10.28 -22.61
N PHE A 430 -2.02 9.07 -22.29
CA PHE A 430 -2.46 8.10 -23.29
C PHE A 430 -3.66 8.61 -24.08
N SER A 431 -4.68 9.13 -23.36
CA SER A 431 -5.92 9.63 -23.96
C SER A 431 -5.67 10.83 -24.87
N VAL A 432 -4.84 11.80 -24.42
CA VAL A 432 -4.49 12.98 -25.21
C VAL A 432 -3.64 12.61 -26.41
N SER A 433 -2.73 11.65 -26.29
CA SER A 433 -1.91 11.16 -27.39
C SER A 433 -2.75 10.46 -28.48
N ILE A 434 -3.68 9.60 -28.09
CA ILE A 434 -4.62 8.95 -29.00
C ILE A 434 -5.48 9.99 -29.71
N PHE A 435 -6.01 10.97 -29.00
CA PHE A 435 -6.85 12.03 -29.58
C PHE A 435 -6.07 12.87 -30.58
N ASN A 436 -4.82 13.26 -30.31
CA ASN A 436 -3.92 13.90 -31.25
C ASN A 436 -3.69 13.07 -32.51
N PHE A 437 -3.47 11.77 -32.35
CA PHE A 437 -3.29 10.86 -33.49
C PHE A 437 -4.54 10.79 -34.38
N LEU A 438 -5.73 10.66 -33.77
CA LEU A 438 -6.99 10.62 -34.51
C LEU A 438 -7.25 11.92 -35.27
N ILE A 439 -7.01 13.09 -34.67
CA ILE A 439 -7.13 14.38 -35.35
C ILE A 439 -6.21 14.43 -36.59
N LYS A 440 -4.97 13.96 -36.47
CA LYS A 440 -4.02 13.94 -37.60
C LYS A 440 -4.45 12.97 -38.70
N LEU A 441 -4.93 11.80 -38.34
CA LEU A 441 -5.49 10.83 -39.29
C LEU A 441 -6.68 11.40 -40.11
N ILE A 442 -7.63 12.00 -39.41
CA ILE A 442 -8.80 12.66 -40.02
C ILE A 442 -8.34 13.76 -40.96
N TYR A 443 -7.33 14.55 -40.56
CA TYR A 443 -6.78 15.61 -41.40
C TYR A 443 -6.14 15.06 -42.66
N VAL A 444 -5.31 14.01 -42.57
CA VAL A 444 -4.71 13.35 -43.72
C VAL A 444 -5.77 12.80 -44.68
N PHE A 445 -6.82 12.22 -44.15
CA PHE A 445 -7.92 11.66 -44.94
C PHE A 445 -8.68 12.75 -45.71
N ILE A 446 -9.03 13.86 -45.01
CA ILE A 446 -9.70 15.00 -45.61
C ILE A 446 -8.82 15.66 -46.66
N TYR A 447 -7.53 15.90 -46.36
CA TYR A 447 -6.57 16.52 -47.27
C TYR A 447 -6.39 15.70 -48.55
N ASN A 448 -6.20 14.39 -48.43
CA ASN A 448 -6.07 13.51 -49.59
C ASN A 448 -7.32 13.52 -50.50
N LYS A 449 -8.50 13.59 -49.88
CA LYS A 449 -9.76 13.70 -50.64
C LYS A 449 -9.85 15.02 -51.40
N TYR A 450 -9.55 16.16 -50.77
CA TYR A 450 -9.60 17.46 -51.40
C TYR A 450 -8.51 17.65 -52.44
N PHE A 451 -7.29 17.13 -52.17
CA PHE A 451 -6.19 17.21 -53.14
C PHE A 451 -6.45 16.40 -54.40
N LYS A 452 -7.05 15.21 -54.29
CA LYS A 452 -7.48 14.42 -55.45
C LYS A 452 -8.56 15.15 -56.27
N ILE A 453 -9.52 15.80 -55.62
CA ILE A 453 -10.57 16.59 -56.31
C ILE A 453 -9.98 17.81 -57.00
N ALA A 454 -9.06 18.55 -56.34
CA ALA A 454 -8.42 19.71 -56.90
C ALA A 454 -7.52 19.35 -58.09
N ARG A 455 -6.81 18.22 -58.04
CA ARG A 455 -5.99 17.70 -59.14
C ARG A 455 -6.84 17.27 -60.33
N LYS A 456 -7.99 16.64 -60.08
CA LYS A 456 -8.93 16.25 -61.12
C LYS A 456 -9.51 17.47 -61.86
N LYS A 457 -9.93 18.52 -61.11
CA LYS A 457 -10.40 19.79 -61.67
C LYS A 457 -9.33 20.51 -62.48
N LYS A 458 -8.06 20.47 -62.04
CA LYS A 458 -6.96 21.11 -62.78
C LYS A 458 -6.64 20.38 -64.09
N VAL A 459 -6.75 19.04 -64.11
CA VAL A 459 -6.59 18.27 -65.33
C VAL A 459 -7.75 18.52 -66.32
N GLU A 460 -9.02 18.54 -65.80
CA GLU A 460 -10.21 18.86 -66.60
C GLU A 460 -10.14 20.27 -67.20
N ASN A 461 -9.62 21.29 -66.49
CA ASN A 461 -9.44 22.63 -67.01
C ASN A 461 -8.30 22.72 -68.07
N ILE A 462 -7.21 21.96 -67.92
CA ILE A 462 -6.13 21.90 -68.91
C ILE A 462 -6.63 21.24 -70.22
N ASP A 463 -7.45 20.22 -70.10
CA ASP A 463 -8.04 19.57 -71.28
C ASP A 463 -9.03 20.51 -72.03
N LEU A 464 -9.80 21.34 -71.26
CA LEU A 464 -10.69 22.35 -71.85
C LEU A 464 -9.92 23.48 -72.50
N ASP A 465 -8.80 23.95 -71.96
CA ASP A 465 -7.93 24.97 -72.59
C ASP A 465 -7.22 24.43 -73.83
N TYR A 466 -6.90 23.14 -73.92
CA TYR A 466 -6.33 22.50 -75.08
C TYR A 466 -7.32 22.35 -76.24
N ILE A 467 -8.59 22.00 -75.91
CA ILE A 467 -9.70 21.88 -76.84
C ILE A 467 -10.04 23.26 -77.41
N GLY A 468 -10.07 24.31 -76.56
CA GLY A 468 -10.30 25.71 -77.03
C GLY A 468 -9.20 26.27 -77.93
N MET A 469 -7.95 25.78 -77.86
CA MET A 469 -6.84 26.17 -78.70
C MET A 469 -6.84 25.44 -80.08
N GLU A 470 -7.49 24.27 -80.17
CA GLU A 470 -7.67 23.57 -81.46
C GLU A 470 -8.81 24.18 -82.30
N ASP A 471 -9.91 24.65 -81.59
CA ASP A 471 -11.00 25.31 -82.27
C ASP A 471 -10.60 26.72 -82.85
N GLU A 472 -9.73 27.48 -82.17
CA GLU A 472 -9.22 28.77 -82.65
C GLU A 472 -8.22 28.61 -83.90
N LYS A 473 -7.66 27.40 -84.10
CA LYS A 473 -6.81 27.15 -85.28
C LYS A 473 -7.56 26.67 -86.49
N GLN A 474 -8.82 26.23 -86.37
CA GLN A 474 -9.67 25.83 -87.48
C GLN A 474 -10.42 27.01 -88.15
N ASP A 475 -10.56 28.12 -87.40
CA ASP A 475 -11.23 29.34 -87.96
C ASP A 475 -10.23 30.37 -88.61
N ALA A 476 -8.94 30.01 -88.77
CA ALA A 476 -7.88 30.86 -89.29
C ALA A 476 -7.26 30.38 -90.62
N ASP A 477 -7.88 29.42 -91.36
CA ASP A 477 -7.47 29.02 -92.76
C ASP A 477 -8.55 29.31 -93.79
#